data_d16d3c2083ba7e54dc06c869ec54d1b5
#
_entry.id   d16d3c2083ba7e54dc06c869ec54d1b5
#
_cell.length_a   1.000
_cell.length_b   1.000
_cell.length_c   1.000
_cell.angle_alpha   90.00
_cell.angle_beta   90.00
_cell.angle_gamma   90.00
#
_symmetry.space_group_name_H-M   'P 1'
#
loop_
_entity.id
_entity.type
_entity.pdbx_description
1 polymer ?
#
loop_
_entity_poly.entity_id
_entity_poly.type
_entity_poly.pdbx_seq_one_letter_code
_entity_poly.pdbx_strand_id
1 'polypeptide(L)'
;MEKRKLTKEDIDKVRGIEGFPIGSDEDIIALSDAPYYTACPNPFIGEFIKENGKPYDEKTDDYHREPFASDVSEGKADPIYNAHTYHTKVPHKAIMRYILHYTKPGDIVLDGFCGTGMTGVAANM
;
A
#
# COMPACT_ATOMS: atom_id res chain seq x y z
N MET A 1 7.10 4.81 18.40
CA MET A 1 5.98 3.98 18.94
C MET A 1 6.51 2.61 19.39
N GLU A 2 6.16 2.15 20.58
CA GLU A 2 6.55 0.83 21.09
C GLU A 2 5.87 -0.29 20.27
N LYS A 3 6.67 -1.23 19.79
CA LYS A 3 6.15 -2.37 18.99
C LYS A 3 5.60 -3.44 19.95
N ARG A 4 4.30 -3.45 20.19
CA ARG A 4 3.62 -4.44 21.03
C ARG A 4 2.44 -5.07 20.30
N LYS A 5 1.96 -6.20 20.77
CA LYS A 5 0.68 -6.77 20.32
C LYS A 5 -0.49 -5.90 20.79
N LEU A 6 -1.59 -5.93 20.02
CA LEU A 6 -2.85 -5.31 20.45
C LEU A 6 -3.39 -5.98 21.70
N THR A 7 -4.11 -5.21 22.49
CA THR A 7 -4.96 -5.71 23.57
C THR A 7 -6.44 -5.61 23.16
N LYS A 8 -7.32 -6.22 23.95
CA LYS A 8 -8.75 -6.11 23.72
C LYS A 8 -9.23 -4.65 23.82
N GLU A 9 -8.70 -3.89 24.76
CA GLU A 9 -9.04 -2.47 24.91
C GLU A 9 -8.62 -1.63 23.67
N ASP A 10 -7.54 -2.01 23.01
CA ASP A 10 -7.11 -1.34 21.77
C ASP A 10 -8.10 -1.60 20.63
N ILE A 11 -8.56 -2.84 20.50
CA ILE A 11 -9.56 -3.24 19.49
C ILE A 11 -10.88 -2.53 19.76
N ASP A 12 -11.31 -2.44 21.01
CA ASP A 12 -12.58 -1.83 21.37
C ASP A 12 -12.65 -0.34 20.99
N LYS A 13 -11.51 0.37 20.95
CA LYS A 13 -11.44 1.78 20.50
C LYS A 13 -11.81 1.95 19.04
N VAL A 14 -11.58 0.93 18.21
CA VAL A 14 -11.75 0.99 16.76
C VAL A 14 -12.89 0.11 16.24
N ARG A 15 -13.57 -0.63 17.14
CA ARG A 15 -14.64 -1.57 16.79
C ARG A 15 -15.81 -0.92 16.04
N GLY A 16 -16.10 0.35 16.30
CA GLY A 16 -17.17 1.09 15.63
C GLY A 16 -16.78 1.71 14.29
N ILE A 17 -15.55 1.55 13.85
CA ILE A 17 -15.09 2.09 12.55
C ILE A 17 -15.61 1.17 11.44
N GLU A 18 -16.13 1.79 10.36
CA GLU A 18 -16.56 1.05 9.17
C GLU A 18 -15.41 0.18 8.62
N GLY A 19 -15.74 -1.06 8.25
CA GLY A 19 -14.73 -2.03 7.81
C GLY A 19 -14.04 -2.78 8.94
N PHE A 20 -14.47 -2.64 10.19
CA PHE A 20 -13.98 -3.49 11.27
C PHE A 20 -14.30 -4.97 10.96
N PRO A 21 -13.33 -5.90 11.08
CA PRO A 21 -13.50 -7.28 10.64
C PRO A 21 -14.53 -8.05 11.50
N ILE A 22 -15.17 -9.03 10.86
CA ILE A 22 -16.00 -10.03 11.53
C ILE A 22 -15.09 -11.19 11.92
N GLY A 23 -14.86 -11.39 13.22
CA GLY A 23 -13.99 -12.46 13.73
C GLY A 23 -13.89 -12.43 15.26
N SER A 24 -13.19 -13.39 15.83
CA SER A 24 -12.89 -13.36 17.25
C SER A 24 -11.81 -12.33 17.59
N ASP A 25 -11.86 -11.76 18.78
CA ASP A 25 -10.85 -10.80 19.22
C ASP A 25 -9.45 -11.43 19.25
N GLU A 26 -9.38 -12.71 19.61
CA GLU A 26 -8.16 -13.50 19.68
C GLU A 26 -7.50 -13.63 18.31
N ASP A 27 -8.28 -13.91 17.27
CA ASP A 27 -7.77 -14.03 15.89
C ASP A 27 -7.32 -12.68 15.34
N ILE A 28 -8.09 -11.62 15.60
CA ILE A 28 -7.74 -10.26 15.18
C ILE A 28 -6.40 -9.83 15.83
N ILE A 29 -6.23 -10.09 17.13
CA ILE A 29 -4.98 -9.80 17.85
C ILE A 29 -3.83 -10.62 17.29
N ALA A 30 -4.04 -11.93 17.05
CA ALA A 30 -3.02 -12.83 16.54
C ALA A 30 -2.49 -12.40 15.17
N LEU A 31 -3.37 -11.88 14.30
CA LEU A 31 -3.06 -11.47 12.93
C LEU A 31 -2.57 -10.00 12.83
N SER A 32 -2.63 -9.24 13.93
CA SER A 32 -2.25 -7.82 13.94
C SER A 32 -0.84 -7.62 14.50
N ASP A 33 0.11 -7.37 13.61
CA ASP A 33 1.50 -7.08 13.98
C ASP A 33 1.82 -5.59 13.92
N ALA A 34 2.61 -5.14 14.90
CA ALA A 34 3.13 -3.76 14.95
C ALA A 34 4.12 -3.51 13.79
N PRO A 35 4.21 -2.30 13.27
CA PRO A 35 3.48 -1.09 13.66
C PRO A 35 2.18 -0.86 12.90
N TYR A 36 1.85 -1.71 11.95
CA TYR A 36 0.77 -1.46 10.98
C TYR A 36 -0.58 -1.99 11.42
N TYR A 37 -0.62 -3.06 12.21
CA TYR A 37 -1.86 -3.64 12.76
C TYR A 37 -2.96 -3.86 11.71
N THR A 38 -2.63 -4.57 10.64
CA THR A 38 -3.45 -4.65 9.41
C THR A 38 -4.69 -5.52 9.51
N ALA A 39 -4.87 -6.29 10.58
CA ALA A 39 -6.05 -7.15 10.73
C ALA A 39 -7.32 -6.40 11.22
N CYS A 40 -7.19 -5.15 11.62
CA CYS A 40 -8.30 -4.24 11.94
C CYS A 40 -7.86 -2.80 11.67
N PRO A 41 -8.77 -1.79 11.74
CA PRO A 41 -8.35 -0.40 11.74
C PRO A 41 -7.29 -0.15 12.82
N ASN A 42 -6.18 0.47 12.45
CA ASN A 42 -5.04 0.66 13.37
C ASN A 42 -5.40 1.64 14.49
N PRO A 43 -5.47 1.20 15.76
CA PRO A 43 -5.84 2.07 16.88
C PRO A 43 -4.80 3.16 17.17
N PHE A 44 -3.59 3.04 16.63
CA PHE A 44 -2.47 3.99 16.80
C PHE A 44 -2.15 4.75 15.51
N ILE A 45 -3.08 4.79 14.55
CA ILE A 45 -2.83 5.43 13.24
C ILE A 45 -2.44 6.90 13.37
N GLY A 46 -3.02 7.62 14.31
CA GLY A 46 -2.69 9.02 14.56
C GLY A 46 -1.25 9.22 15.01
N GLU A 47 -0.76 8.37 15.92
CA GLU A 47 0.63 8.38 16.38
C GLU A 47 1.58 8.00 15.26
N PHE A 48 1.23 6.96 14.51
CA PHE A 48 2.01 6.52 13.36
C PHE A 48 2.17 7.63 12.31
N ILE A 49 1.08 8.32 11.97
CA ILE A 49 1.12 9.46 11.03
C ILE A 49 1.97 10.60 11.58
N LYS A 50 1.86 10.91 12.86
CA LYS A 50 2.65 11.96 13.49
C LYS A 50 4.16 11.67 13.48
N GLU A 51 4.54 10.41 13.67
CA GLU A 51 5.96 9.99 13.66
C GLU A 51 6.55 9.85 12.27
N ASN A 52 5.75 9.39 11.31
CA ASN A 52 6.25 8.98 9.98
C ASN A 52 5.74 9.87 8.83
N GLY A 53 4.65 10.62 9.06
CA GLY A 53 4.06 11.49 8.06
C GLY A 53 4.92 12.73 7.78
N LYS A 54 4.89 13.19 6.55
CA LYS A 54 5.43 14.50 6.17
C LYS A 54 4.28 15.49 6.09
N PRO A 55 4.38 16.67 6.71
CA PRO A 55 3.37 17.71 6.54
C PRO A 55 3.20 18.05 5.05
N TYR A 56 1.96 18.10 4.61
CA TYR A 56 1.61 18.55 3.27
C TYR A 56 1.03 19.96 3.34
N ASP A 57 1.54 20.87 2.53
CA ASP A 57 1.02 22.23 2.38
C ASP A 57 0.81 22.51 0.90
N GLU A 58 -0.45 22.58 0.50
CA GLU A 58 -0.86 22.85 -0.88
C GLU A 58 -0.26 24.14 -1.46
N LYS A 59 0.04 25.13 -0.61
CA LYS A 59 0.61 26.42 -1.06
C LYS A 59 2.08 26.33 -1.42
N THR A 60 2.78 25.34 -0.90
CA THR A 60 4.21 25.12 -1.12
C THR A 60 4.50 23.89 -1.96
N ASP A 61 3.46 23.14 -2.33
CA ASP A 61 3.61 21.98 -3.21
C ASP A 61 3.95 22.44 -4.64
N ASP A 62 5.11 22.04 -5.09
CA ASP A 62 5.63 22.31 -6.44
C ASP A 62 5.61 21.07 -7.35
N TYR A 63 4.97 20.00 -6.91
CA TYR A 63 4.87 18.78 -7.71
C TYR A 63 4.07 19.04 -8.98
N HIS A 64 4.75 18.92 -10.11
CA HIS A 64 4.13 18.96 -11.43
C HIS A 64 4.75 17.91 -12.35
N ARG A 65 3.90 17.17 -13.06
CA ARG A 65 4.29 16.21 -14.09
C ARG A 65 3.32 16.28 -15.24
N GLU A 66 3.85 16.35 -16.44
CA GLU A 66 3.04 16.25 -17.65
C GLU A 66 2.39 14.86 -17.74
N PRO A 67 1.18 14.75 -18.30
CA PRO A 67 0.54 13.45 -18.53
C PRO A 67 1.45 12.54 -19.35
N PHE A 68 1.59 11.30 -18.91
CA PHE A 68 2.39 10.27 -19.55
C PHE A 68 1.50 9.14 -20.08
N ALA A 69 1.69 8.79 -21.36
CA ALA A 69 1.04 7.64 -21.99
C ALA A 69 2.08 6.81 -22.73
N SER A 70 2.01 5.50 -22.55
CA SER A 70 2.93 4.54 -23.15
C SER A 70 2.21 3.25 -23.48
N ASP A 71 2.72 2.47 -24.45
CA ASP A 71 2.27 1.11 -24.69
C ASP A 71 2.49 0.25 -23.43
N VAL A 72 1.45 -0.50 -23.06
CA VAL A 72 1.45 -1.38 -21.89
C VAL A 72 1.67 -2.85 -22.23
N SER A 73 2.11 -3.15 -23.44
CA SER A 73 2.37 -4.53 -23.90
C SER A 73 3.77 -5.03 -23.57
N GLU A 74 4.72 -4.15 -23.29
CA GLU A 74 6.09 -4.51 -22.96
C GLU A 74 6.18 -5.40 -21.72
N GLY A 75 6.88 -6.49 -21.81
CA GLY A 75 7.08 -7.43 -20.70
C GLY A 75 6.07 -8.58 -20.65
N LYS A 76 5.14 -8.71 -21.60
CA LYS A 76 4.20 -9.84 -21.65
C LYS A 76 4.87 -11.21 -21.85
N ALA A 77 6.08 -11.26 -22.40
CA ALA A 77 6.88 -12.48 -22.51
C ALA A 77 7.79 -12.72 -21.30
N ASP A 78 7.79 -11.81 -20.31
CA ASP A 78 8.65 -11.90 -19.14
C ASP A 78 8.21 -13.05 -18.21
N PRO A 79 9.15 -13.83 -17.63
CA PRO A 79 8.83 -14.91 -16.70
C PRO A 79 7.98 -14.46 -15.50
N ILE A 80 8.22 -13.26 -14.97
CA ILE A 80 7.45 -12.69 -13.85
C ILE A 80 6.00 -12.48 -14.28
N TYR A 81 5.76 -11.92 -15.47
CA TYR A 81 4.41 -11.77 -16.00
C TYR A 81 3.73 -13.13 -16.20
N ASN A 82 4.44 -14.11 -16.71
CA ASN A 82 3.92 -15.43 -17.01
C ASN A 82 3.78 -16.34 -15.79
N ALA A 83 4.38 -15.98 -14.66
CA ALA A 83 4.22 -16.73 -13.40
C ALA A 83 2.79 -16.71 -12.85
N HIS A 84 1.95 -15.80 -13.32
CA HIS A 84 0.55 -15.68 -12.90
C HIS A 84 -0.42 -15.75 -14.07
N THR A 85 -1.49 -16.51 -13.93
CA THR A 85 -2.46 -16.80 -15.01
C THR A 85 -3.52 -15.70 -15.24
N TYR A 86 -3.55 -14.63 -14.45
CA TYR A 86 -4.54 -13.58 -14.60
C TYR A 86 -4.39 -12.81 -15.91
N HIS A 87 -5.38 -12.89 -16.79
CA HIS A 87 -5.27 -12.45 -18.18
C HIS A 87 -5.23 -10.94 -18.39
N THR A 88 -5.82 -10.16 -17.49
CA THR A 88 -5.97 -8.70 -17.63
C THR A 88 -4.91 -7.90 -16.88
N LYS A 89 -3.89 -8.58 -16.31
CA LYS A 89 -2.81 -7.88 -15.62
C LYS A 89 -1.95 -7.06 -16.59
N VAL A 90 -1.46 -5.92 -16.13
CA VAL A 90 -0.48 -5.11 -16.85
C VAL A 90 0.92 -5.61 -16.50
N PRO A 91 1.85 -5.78 -17.48
CA PRO A 91 3.22 -6.17 -17.18
C PRO A 91 3.94 -5.17 -16.29
N HIS A 92 4.71 -5.67 -15.31
CA HIS A 92 5.48 -4.83 -14.40
C HIS A 92 6.41 -3.85 -15.13
N LYS A 93 7.04 -4.26 -16.25
CA LYS A 93 7.92 -3.38 -17.07
C LYS A 93 7.17 -2.17 -17.64
N ALA A 94 5.92 -2.36 -18.05
CA ALA A 94 5.10 -1.25 -18.49
C ALA A 94 4.74 -0.31 -17.33
N ILE A 95 4.40 -0.85 -16.16
CA ILE A 95 4.09 -0.07 -14.95
C ILE A 95 5.31 0.73 -14.48
N MET A 96 6.51 0.15 -14.54
CA MET A 96 7.76 0.83 -14.16
C MET A 96 7.94 2.18 -14.85
N ARG A 97 7.56 2.32 -16.11
CA ARG A 97 7.66 3.58 -16.85
C ARG A 97 6.82 4.68 -16.22
N TYR A 98 5.60 4.34 -15.77
CA TYR A 98 4.71 5.27 -15.08
C TYR A 98 5.26 5.65 -13.71
N ILE A 99 5.75 4.68 -12.94
CA ILE A 99 6.38 4.94 -11.64
C ILE A 99 7.57 5.89 -11.81
N LEU A 100 8.49 5.61 -12.73
CA LEU A 100 9.66 6.45 -12.99
C LEU A 100 9.30 7.86 -13.45
N HIS A 101 8.17 8.01 -14.18
CA HIS A 101 7.72 9.33 -14.62
C HIS A 101 7.14 10.17 -13.48
N TYR A 102 6.34 9.55 -12.60
CA TYR A 102 5.58 10.28 -11.58
C TYR A 102 6.25 10.33 -10.22
N THR A 103 7.29 9.55 -9.97
CA THR A 103 7.92 9.43 -8.66
C THR A 103 9.44 9.64 -8.72
N LYS A 104 10.04 9.77 -7.53
CA LYS A 104 11.49 9.76 -7.31
C LYS A 104 11.85 8.57 -6.42
N PRO A 105 13.11 8.12 -6.42
CA PRO A 105 13.57 7.09 -5.47
C PRO A 105 13.24 7.48 -4.03
N GLY A 106 12.59 6.57 -3.31
CA GLY A 106 12.15 6.78 -1.94
C GLY A 106 10.71 7.28 -1.78
N ASP A 107 10.02 7.63 -2.88
CA ASP A 107 8.59 7.92 -2.83
C ASP A 107 7.77 6.66 -2.56
N ILE A 108 6.56 6.87 -2.00
CA ILE A 108 5.65 5.77 -1.69
C ILE A 108 4.67 5.58 -2.85
N VAL A 109 4.57 4.35 -3.34
CA VAL A 109 3.60 3.93 -4.36
C VAL A 109 2.47 3.17 -3.69
N LEU A 110 1.23 3.66 -3.83
CA LEU A 110 0.03 3.00 -3.33
C LEU A 110 -0.77 2.37 -4.47
N ASP A 111 -1.08 1.09 -4.35
CA ASP A 111 -2.03 0.38 -5.20
C ASP A 111 -3.10 -0.28 -4.31
N GLY A 112 -4.26 0.36 -4.20
CA GLY A 112 -5.35 -0.09 -3.34
C GLY A 112 -6.08 -1.35 -3.84
N PHE A 113 -5.85 -1.75 -5.10
CA PHE A 113 -6.48 -2.91 -5.74
C PHE A 113 -5.44 -3.82 -6.41
N CYS A 114 -4.34 -4.05 -5.79
CA CYS A 114 -3.08 -4.57 -6.33
C CYS A 114 -3.18 -5.82 -7.25
N GLY A 115 -4.32 -6.50 -7.31
CA GLY A 115 -4.56 -7.64 -8.18
C GLY A 115 -3.46 -8.70 -8.06
N THR A 116 -2.67 -8.86 -9.13
CA THR A 116 -1.54 -9.80 -9.15
C THR A 116 -0.25 -9.24 -8.54
N GLY A 117 -0.27 -8.05 -7.99
CA GLY A 117 0.90 -7.42 -7.38
C GLY A 117 1.93 -6.85 -8.36
N MET A 118 1.60 -6.70 -9.65
CA MET A 118 2.55 -6.21 -10.64
C MET A 118 3.05 -4.80 -10.35
N THR A 119 2.23 -3.95 -9.73
CA THR A 119 2.65 -2.62 -9.26
C THR A 119 3.71 -2.73 -8.16
N GLY A 120 3.53 -3.64 -7.20
CA GLY A 120 4.52 -3.90 -6.16
C GLY A 120 5.84 -4.44 -6.72
N VAL A 121 5.79 -5.35 -7.69
CA VAL A 121 6.99 -5.83 -8.40
C VAL A 121 7.70 -4.66 -9.09
N ALA A 122 6.95 -3.84 -9.84
CA ALA A 122 7.51 -2.70 -10.56
C ALA A 122 8.16 -1.65 -9.64
N ALA A 123 7.57 -1.40 -8.47
CA ALA A 123 8.10 -0.44 -7.51
C ALA A 123 9.36 -0.93 -6.77
N ASN A 124 9.60 -2.25 -6.73
CA ASN A 124 10.77 -2.84 -6.06
C ASN A 124 11.95 -3.10 -7.01
N MET A 125 11.79 -2.98 -8.31
CA MET A 125 12.83 -3.14 -9.32
C MET A 125 13.49 -1.81 -9.67
#